data_0e33d550126ce3ce814da707bec5af52
#
_entry.id   0e33d550126ce3ce814da707bec5af52
#
_cell.length_a   1.000
_cell.length_b   1.000
_cell.length_c   1.000
_cell.angle_alpha   90.00
_cell.angle_beta   90.00
_cell.angle_gamma   90.00
#
_symmetry.space_group_name_H-M   'P 1'
#
loop_
_entity.id
_entity.type
_entity.pdbx_description
1 polymer ?
#
loop_
_entity_poly.entity_id
_entity_poly.type
_entity_poly.pdbx_seq_one_letter_code
_entity_poly.pdbx_strand_id
1 'polypeptide(L)'
;MTREDLNHLRILREGIEKDIRQLRKLEKKERSTAQHGQSLLRSLTRRDPANNVAVAKAELIHTIADNQRKYLAMRAELEDRISRIPDHYVRVALSLVYVDGLTAQEAAAVIRGSCTGGGIIQLLIRYFEGS
;
A
#
# COMPACT_ATOMS: atom_id res chain seq x y z
N MET A 1 9.86 10.45 15.13
CA MET A 1 8.83 9.70 14.40
C MET A 1 7.46 10.13 14.91
N THR A 2 6.60 10.54 14.02
CA THR A 2 5.26 11.03 14.34
C THR A 2 4.21 10.08 13.80
N ARG A 3 2.97 10.23 14.29
CA ARG A 3 1.82 9.50 13.74
C ARG A 3 1.66 9.78 12.24
N GLU A 4 1.95 11.01 11.81
CA GLU A 4 1.87 11.42 10.40
C GLU A 4 2.86 10.66 9.52
N ASP A 5 4.08 10.42 10.00
CA ASP A 5 5.08 9.65 9.27
C ASP A 5 4.60 8.22 9.03
N LEU A 6 3.99 7.61 10.05
CA LEU A 6 3.46 6.26 9.98
C LEU A 6 2.22 6.19 9.09
N ASN A 7 1.34 7.19 9.16
CA ASN A 7 0.17 7.29 8.30
C ASN A 7 0.57 7.49 6.84
N HIS A 8 1.66 8.21 6.57
CA HIS A 8 2.18 8.39 5.23
C HIS A 8 2.56 7.04 4.58
N LEU A 9 3.21 6.18 5.35
CA LEU A 9 3.54 4.83 4.88
C LEU A 9 2.29 4.05 4.50
N ARG A 10 1.27 4.13 5.34
CA ARG A 10 -0.02 3.46 5.11
C ARG A 10 -0.72 3.98 3.86
N ILE A 11 -0.78 5.30 3.71
CA ILE A 11 -1.41 5.96 2.55
C ILE A 11 -0.69 5.56 1.26
N LEU A 12 0.64 5.54 1.29
CA LEU A 12 1.43 5.15 0.12
C LEU A 12 1.17 3.70 -0.26
N ARG A 13 1.10 2.79 0.71
CA ARG A 13 0.78 1.38 0.48
C ARG A 13 -0.62 1.22 -0.12
N GLU A 14 -1.62 1.90 0.44
CA GLU A 14 -2.99 1.85 -0.07
C GLU A 14 -3.09 2.39 -1.50
N GLY A 15 -2.34 3.44 -1.80
CA GLY A 15 -2.24 4.00 -3.15
C GLY A 15 -1.65 3.01 -4.15
N ILE A 16 -0.59 2.30 -3.76
CA ILE A 16 0.03 1.26 -4.58
C ILE A 16 -0.96 0.12 -4.84
N GLU A 17 -1.66 -0.34 -3.82
CA GLU A 17 -2.67 -1.40 -3.96
C GLU A 17 -3.80 -0.99 -4.91
N LYS A 18 -4.25 0.26 -4.81
CA LYS A 18 -5.26 0.82 -5.70
C LYS A 18 -4.77 0.83 -7.15
N ASP A 19 -3.54 1.25 -7.37
CA ASP A 19 -2.93 1.32 -8.70
C ASP A 19 -2.75 -0.09 -9.28
N ILE A 20 -2.39 -1.07 -8.47
CA ILE A 20 -2.30 -2.47 -8.89
C ILE A 20 -3.66 -3.00 -9.33
N ARG A 21 -4.73 -2.67 -8.60
CA ARG A 21 -6.10 -3.06 -9.00
C ARG A 21 -6.49 -2.40 -10.32
N GLN A 22 -6.12 -1.14 -10.50
CA GLN A 22 -6.36 -0.42 -11.76
C GLN A 22 -5.59 -1.05 -12.92
N LEU A 23 -4.35 -1.47 -12.68
CA LEU A 23 -3.54 -2.16 -13.67
C LEU A 23 -4.20 -3.47 -14.13
N ARG A 24 -4.72 -4.25 -13.18
CA ARG A 24 -5.44 -5.48 -13.49
C ARG A 24 -6.66 -5.23 -14.36
N LYS A 25 -7.39 -4.14 -14.13
CA LYS A 25 -8.53 -3.73 -14.96
C LYS A 25 -8.08 -3.39 -16.38
N LEU A 26 -6.96 -2.68 -16.52
CA LEU A 26 -6.41 -2.34 -17.83
C LEU A 26 -5.93 -3.57 -18.59
N GLU A 27 -5.31 -4.52 -17.91
CA GLU A 27 -4.88 -5.79 -18.50
C GLU A 27 -6.08 -6.59 -19.00
N LYS A 28 -7.17 -6.61 -18.25
CA LYS A 28 -8.41 -7.27 -18.64
C LYS A 28 -9.01 -6.62 -19.88
N LYS A 29 -9.01 -5.29 -19.93
CA LYS A 29 -9.49 -4.50 -21.06
C LYS A 29 -8.66 -4.74 -22.30
N GLU A 30 -7.34 -4.83 -22.15
CA GLU A 30 -6.40 -5.14 -23.23
C GLU A 30 -6.67 -6.51 -23.82
N ARG A 31 -6.87 -7.53 -22.98
CA ARG A 31 -7.23 -8.89 -23.41
C ARG A 31 -8.56 -8.94 -24.15
N SER A 32 -9.56 -8.22 -23.64
CA SER A 32 -10.87 -8.12 -24.27
C SER A 32 -10.76 -7.50 -25.68
N THR A 33 -9.97 -6.42 -25.80
CA THR A 33 -9.71 -5.77 -27.10
C THR A 33 -8.99 -6.70 -28.06
N ALA A 34 -8.03 -7.48 -27.61
CA ALA A 34 -7.30 -8.44 -28.41
C ALA A 34 -8.18 -9.60 -28.89
N GLN A 35 -9.19 -10.01 -28.11
CA GLN A 35 -10.13 -11.06 -28.47
C GLN A 35 -11.13 -10.60 -29.54
N HIS A 36 -11.38 -9.31 -29.65
CA HIS A 36 -12.30 -8.74 -30.63
C HIS A 36 -11.51 -8.14 -31.81
N GLY A 37 -11.04 -9.00 -32.73
CA GLY A 37 -10.21 -8.59 -33.87
C GLY A 37 -10.79 -7.49 -34.73
N GLN A 38 -12.12 -7.34 -34.79
CA GLN A 38 -12.78 -6.26 -35.52
C GLN A 38 -12.54 -4.88 -34.88
N SER A 39 -12.30 -4.87 -33.58
CA SER A 39 -11.97 -3.63 -32.87
C SER A 39 -10.59 -3.08 -33.28
N LEU A 40 -9.67 -3.97 -33.63
CA LEU A 40 -8.34 -3.60 -34.10
C LEU A 40 -8.38 -2.87 -35.46
N LEU A 41 -9.23 -3.33 -36.38
CA LEU A 41 -9.40 -2.69 -37.67
C LEU A 41 -10.01 -1.29 -37.56
N ARG A 42 -10.96 -1.09 -36.64
CA ARG A 42 -11.56 0.21 -36.37
C ARG A 42 -10.58 1.16 -35.69
N SER A 43 -9.70 0.63 -34.86
CA SER A 43 -8.73 1.45 -34.13
C SER A 43 -7.63 2.02 -35.01
N LEU A 44 -7.38 1.41 -36.18
CA LEU A 44 -6.40 1.89 -37.15
C LEU A 44 -6.86 3.16 -37.91
N THR A 45 -8.16 3.44 -37.91
CA THR A 45 -8.74 4.58 -38.66
C THR A 45 -9.07 5.79 -37.77
N ARG A 46 -9.00 5.66 -36.45
CA ARG A 46 -9.27 6.72 -35.46
C ARG A 46 -8.36 6.55 -34.26
N ARG A 47 -8.66 7.26 -33.14
CA ARG A 47 -7.98 7.05 -31.86
C ARG A 47 -7.97 5.56 -31.55
N ASP A 48 -6.79 5.00 -31.46
CA ASP A 48 -6.59 3.59 -31.20
C ASP A 48 -6.86 3.28 -29.70
N PRO A 49 -8.01 2.67 -29.32
CA PRO A 49 -8.26 2.35 -27.92
C PRO A 49 -7.24 1.36 -27.34
N ALA A 50 -6.73 0.44 -28.16
CA ALA A 50 -5.71 -0.51 -27.74
C ALA A 50 -4.40 0.20 -27.40
N ASN A 51 -4.02 1.20 -28.21
CA ASN A 51 -2.84 2.02 -27.97
C ASN A 51 -3.00 2.88 -26.71
N ASN A 52 -4.19 3.47 -26.51
CA ASN A 52 -4.49 4.26 -25.31
C ASN A 52 -4.41 3.41 -24.04
N VAL A 53 -4.90 2.17 -24.10
CA VAL A 53 -4.80 1.23 -23.00
C VAL A 53 -3.33 0.85 -22.73
N ALA A 54 -2.56 0.59 -23.78
CA ALA A 54 -1.14 0.28 -23.66
C ALA A 54 -0.34 1.43 -23.04
N VAL A 55 -0.61 2.66 -23.44
CA VAL A 55 0.03 3.86 -22.89
C VAL A 55 -0.35 4.04 -21.41
N ALA A 56 -1.65 3.94 -21.09
CA ALA A 56 -2.14 4.06 -19.71
C ALA A 56 -1.52 2.97 -18.82
N LYS A 57 -1.42 1.75 -19.33
CA LYS A 57 -0.80 0.62 -18.63
C LYS A 57 0.69 0.89 -18.35
N ALA A 58 1.43 1.38 -19.34
CA ALA A 58 2.85 1.70 -19.20
C ALA A 58 3.08 2.81 -18.17
N GLU A 59 2.27 3.87 -18.20
CA GLU A 59 2.34 4.97 -17.23
C GLU A 59 2.05 4.48 -15.81
N LEU A 60 1.03 3.62 -15.69
CA LEU A 60 0.64 3.08 -14.38
C LEU A 60 1.71 2.14 -13.80
N ILE A 61 2.32 1.29 -14.63
CA ILE A 61 3.44 0.44 -14.24
C ILE A 61 4.60 1.30 -13.72
N HIS A 62 4.91 2.38 -14.41
CA HIS A 62 5.96 3.31 -14.00
C HIS A 62 5.65 3.97 -12.66
N THR A 63 4.41 4.44 -12.50
CA THR A 63 3.94 5.05 -11.24
C THR A 63 4.02 4.06 -10.08
N ILE A 64 3.57 2.83 -10.29
CA ILE A 64 3.64 1.76 -9.28
C ILE A 64 5.09 1.50 -8.88
N ALA A 65 5.98 1.37 -9.86
CA ALA A 65 7.40 1.11 -9.60
C ALA A 65 8.05 2.23 -8.77
N ASP A 66 7.76 3.49 -9.11
CA ASP A 66 8.27 4.64 -8.36
C ASP A 66 7.74 4.67 -6.94
N ASN A 67 6.44 4.43 -6.77
CA ASN A 67 5.81 4.43 -5.45
C ASN A 67 6.29 3.25 -4.59
N GLN A 68 6.54 2.10 -5.21
CA GLN A 68 7.13 0.95 -4.51
C GLN A 68 8.53 1.26 -3.99
N ARG A 69 9.35 1.95 -4.76
CA ARG A 69 10.68 2.38 -4.30
C ARG A 69 10.59 3.34 -3.13
N LYS A 70 9.69 4.33 -3.21
CA LYS A 70 9.43 5.26 -2.12
C LYS A 70 8.94 4.55 -0.87
N TYR A 71 8.02 3.60 -1.04
CA TYR A 71 7.47 2.79 0.04
C TYR A 71 8.56 1.99 0.75
N LEU A 72 9.40 1.29 0.00
CA LEU A 72 10.48 0.48 0.58
C LEU A 72 11.50 1.33 1.33
N ALA A 73 11.86 2.48 0.79
CA ALA A 73 12.78 3.40 1.46
C ALA A 73 12.18 3.95 2.76
N MET A 74 10.94 4.38 2.72
CA MET A 74 10.23 4.90 3.90
C MET A 74 10.02 3.83 4.94
N ARG A 75 9.65 2.63 4.52
CA ARG A 75 9.48 1.47 5.40
C ARG A 75 10.78 1.13 6.14
N ALA A 76 11.88 1.07 5.42
CA ALA A 76 13.19 0.79 6.01
C ALA A 76 13.59 1.83 7.06
N GLU A 77 13.35 3.11 6.77
CA GLU A 77 13.62 4.19 7.72
C GLU A 77 12.75 4.08 8.97
N LEU A 78 11.46 3.81 8.79
CA LEU A 78 10.53 3.69 9.91
C LEU A 78 10.82 2.42 10.74
N GLU A 79 11.15 1.31 10.11
CA GLU A 79 11.56 0.08 10.80
C GLU A 79 12.81 0.32 11.66
N ASP A 80 13.78 1.06 11.13
CA ASP A 80 14.98 1.42 11.89
C ASP A 80 14.63 2.25 13.12
N ARG A 81 13.79 3.27 12.96
CA ARG A 81 13.34 4.12 14.06
C ARG A 81 12.55 3.33 15.09
N ILE A 82 11.64 2.44 14.65
CA ILE A 82 10.86 1.58 15.54
C ILE A 82 11.78 0.66 16.34
N SER A 83 12.82 0.12 15.71
CA SER A 83 13.77 -0.78 16.37
C SER A 83 14.50 -0.13 17.55
N ARG A 84 14.58 1.19 17.59
CA ARG A 84 15.24 1.96 18.65
C ARG A 84 14.33 2.28 19.82
N ILE A 85 13.03 1.98 19.72
CA ILE A 85 12.07 2.22 20.79
C ILE A 85 12.34 1.22 21.93
N PRO A 86 12.53 1.69 23.20
CA PRO A 86 12.87 0.81 24.30
C PRO A 86 11.75 -0.17 24.68
N ASP A 87 10.50 0.30 24.60
CA ASP A 87 9.35 -0.51 24.99
C ASP A 87 9.05 -1.57 23.92
N HIS A 88 9.20 -2.84 24.29
CA HIS A 88 8.98 -3.98 23.41
C HIS A 88 7.55 -4.03 22.86
N TYR A 89 6.55 -3.78 23.70
CA TYR A 89 5.15 -3.84 23.28
C TYR A 89 4.80 -2.73 22.30
N VAL A 90 5.30 -1.52 22.54
CA VAL A 90 5.13 -0.39 21.60
C VAL A 90 5.77 -0.72 20.25
N ARG A 91 6.99 -1.22 20.29
CA ARG A 91 7.76 -1.59 19.10
C ARG A 91 7.01 -2.62 18.25
N VAL A 92 6.52 -3.69 18.88
CA VAL A 92 5.77 -4.74 18.20
C VAL A 92 4.43 -4.20 17.68
N ALA A 93 3.70 -3.44 18.49
CA ALA A 93 2.42 -2.85 18.08
C ALA A 93 2.56 -1.92 16.87
N LEU A 94 3.56 -1.05 16.87
CA LEU A 94 3.84 -0.15 15.75
C LEU A 94 4.18 -0.93 14.48
N SER A 95 5.02 -1.95 14.59
CA SER A 95 5.38 -2.79 13.46
C SER A 95 4.16 -3.51 12.87
N LEU A 96 3.34 -4.11 13.70
CA LEU A 96 2.18 -4.87 13.24
C LEU A 96 1.13 -3.97 12.59
N VAL A 97 0.83 -2.84 13.21
CA VAL A 97 -0.25 -1.96 12.72
C VAL A 97 0.19 -1.13 11.52
N TYR A 98 1.35 -0.49 11.59
CA TYR A 98 1.75 0.48 10.57
C TYR A 98 2.65 -0.09 9.48
N VAL A 99 3.54 -1.01 9.82
CA VAL A 99 4.44 -1.61 8.81
C VAL A 99 3.76 -2.79 8.13
N ASP A 100 3.19 -3.72 8.91
CA ASP A 100 2.55 -4.92 8.37
C ASP A 100 1.09 -4.69 7.98
N GLY A 101 0.49 -3.59 8.40
CA GLY A 101 -0.85 -3.19 7.99
C GLY A 101 -1.99 -3.93 8.68
N LEU A 102 -1.74 -4.52 9.83
CA LEU A 102 -2.77 -5.20 10.59
C LEU A 102 -3.69 -4.21 11.29
N THR A 103 -4.95 -4.61 11.49
CA THR A 103 -5.83 -3.87 12.38
C THR A 103 -5.36 -4.04 13.81
N ALA A 104 -5.82 -3.16 14.72
CA ALA A 104 -5.51 -3.27 16.14
C ALA A 104 -5.93 -4.63 16.71
N GLN A 105 -7.07 -5.14 16.27
CA GLN A 105 -7.60 -6.43 16.70
C GLN A 105 -6.73 -7.59 16.21
N GLU A 106 -6.31 -7.55 14.95
CA GLU A 106 -5.40 -8.54 14.38
C GLU A 106 -4.03 -8.51 15.05
N ALA A 107 -3.51 -7.32 15.36
CA ALA A 107 -2.26 -7.14 16.07
C ALA A 107 -2.34 -7.72 17.49
N ALA A 108 -3.45 -7.49 18.18
CA ALA A 108 -3.68 -8.06 19.53
C ALA A 108 -3.68 -9.59 19.49
N ALA A 109 -4.25 -10.20 18.47
CA ALA A 109 -4.27 -11.65 18.29
C ALA A 109 -2.86 -12.21 18.07
N VAL A 110 -2.00 -11.48 17.34
CA VAL A 110 -0.60 -11.90 17.13
C VAL A 110 0.24 -11.81 18.41
N ILE A 111 0.03 -10.74 19.19
CA ILE A 111 0.83 -10.51 20.41
C ILE A 111 0.57 -11.55 21.49
N ARG A 112 -0.61 -12.12 21.52
CA ARG A 112 -1.06 -13.12 22.52
C ARG A 112 -1.12 -12.58 23.96
N GLY A 113 -1.99 -13.15 24.77
CA GLY A 113 -2.16 -12.79 26.18
C GLY A 113 -3.41 -11.94 26.40
N SER A 114 -3.38 -11.05 27.39
CA SER A 114 -4.49 -10.19 27.80
C SER A 114 -4.66 -8.96 26.90
N CYS A 115 -3.93 -8.90 25.80
CA CYS A 115 -3.97 -7.75 24.89
C CYS A 115 -5.23 -7.81 24.02
N THR A 116 -5.95 -6.68 23.96
CA THR A 116 -7.13 -6.52 23.11
C THR A 116 -6.88 -5.46 22.04
N GLY A 117 -7.73 -5.40 21.01
CA GLY A 117 -7.66 -4.32 20.02
C GLY A 117 -7.73 -2.94 20.65
N GLY A 118 -8.61 -2.76 21.65
CA GLY A 118 -8.68 -1.53 22.43
C GLY A 118 -7.40 -1.25 23.21
N GLY A 119 -6.76 -2.26 23.75
CA GLY A 119 -5.47 -2.16 24.45
C GLY A 119 -4.36 -1.69 23.52
N ILE A 120 -4.31 -2.20 22.30
CA ILE A 120 -3.35 -1.77 21.27
C ILE A 120 -3.56 -0.29 20.93
N ILE A 121 -4.80 0.13 20.71
CA ILE A 121 -5.14 1.53 20.41
C ILE A 121 -4.68 2.44 21.55
N GLN A 122 -4.95 2.08 22.79
CA GLN A 122 -4.55 2.84 23.97
C GLN A 122 -3.03 2.96 24.07
N LEU A 123 -2.33 1.86 23.84
CA LEU A 123 -0.86 1.82 23.85
C LEU A 123 -0.27 2.80 22.83
N LEU A 124 -0.80 2.79 21.61
CA LEU A 124 -0.36 3.66 20.53
C LEU A 124 -0.68 5.14 20.82
N ILE A 125 -1.88 5.43 21.35
CA ILE A 125 -2.26 6.78 21.73
C ILE A 125 -1.29 7.32 22.78
N ARG A 126 -0.99 6.57 23.83
CA ARG A 126 -0.05 6.96 24.86
C ARG A 126 1.35 7.21 24.32
N TYR A 127 1.80 6.38 23.44
CA TYR A 127 3.10 6.54 22.79
C TYR A 127 3.17 7.87 22.01
N PHE A 128 2.17 8.17 21.20
CA PHE A 128 2.15 9.39 20.40
C PHE A 128 1.95 10.65 21.26
N GLU A 129 1.22 10.57 22.36
CA GLU A 129 1.06 11.68 23.30
C GLU A 129 2.35 11.97 24.06
N GLY A 130 3.13 10.94 24.35
CA GLY A 130 4.39 11.04 25.11
C GLY A 130 5.59 11.45 24.26
N SER A 131 5.44 11.49 22.94
CA SER A 131 6.57 11.77 22.05
C SER A 131 6.68 13.25 21.60
#